data_df8ad1d7f9e74b4ca2fcb6664e78cb81
#
_entry.id   df8ad1d7f9e74b4ca2fcb6664e78cb81
#
_cell.length_a   1.000
_cell.length_b   1.000
_cell.length_c   1.000
_cell.angle_alpha   90.00
_cell.angle_beta   90.00
_cell.angle_gamma   90.00
#
_symmetry.space_group_name_H-M   'P 1'
#
loop_
_entity.id
_entity.type
_entity.pdbx_description
1 polymer ?
#
loop_
_entity_poly.entity_id
_entity_poly.type
_entity_poly.pdbx_seq_one_letter_code
_entity_poly.pdbx_strand_id
1 'polypeptide(L)'
;PAATLDARIENLLQQMTLEEKTCQMVTLYGYKRVLKDALPTPEWKQMLWKDGIGAIDEHLNGFQQWGLPPSDNENVWPASRHAWALNEIQRFFVEDTRLGIPVDFTNEGIRGVESYKATNFPTQLGLGHTWNRELIRQVGLITGREARMLGYTNVYAPILDVGRDQRWGRYEEVYGESPYLVAELGIEMVRGLQHNHQVAAT
;
A
#
# COMPACT_ATOMS: atom_id res chain seq x y z
N PRO A 1 -21.90 26.72 -5.55
CA PRO A 1 -21.12 25.70 -6.26
C PRO A 1 -20.10 25.11 -5.30
N ALA A 2 -19.94 23.78 -5.34
CA ALA A 2 -18.89 23.13 -4.55
C ALA A 2 -17.51 23.64 -5.01
N ALA A 3 -16.59 23.85 -4.05
CA ALA A 3 -15.23 24.23 -4.38
C ALA A 3 -14.57 23.16 -5.27
N THR A 4 -13.73 23.58 -6.23
CA THR A 4 -12.94 22.65 -7.04
C THR A 4 -11.98 21.85 -6.16
N LEU A 5 -11.50 20.71 -6.64
CA LEU A 5 -10.53 19.90 -5.92
C LEU A 5 -9.30 20.72 -5.55
N ASP A 6 -8.74 21.48 -6.50
CA ASP A 6 -7.57 22.34 -6.27
C ASP A 6 -7.82 23.39 -5.19
N ALA A 7 -8.99 24.04 -5.22
CA ALA A 7 -9.35 25.02 -4.19
C ALA A 7 -9.48 24.38 -2.79
N ARG A 8 -9.94 23.14 -2.70
CA ARG A 8 -10.01 22.38 -1.44
C ARG A 8 -8.61 22.03 -0.93
N ILE A 9 -7.73 21.57 -1.81
CA ILE A 9 -6.34 21.23 -1.49
C ILE A 9 -5.60 22.49 -1.00
N GLU A 10 -5.70 23.59 -1.73
CA GLU A 10 -5.05 24.85 -1.38
C GLU A 10 -5.54 25.38 -0.01
N ASN A 11 -6.83 25.36 0.23
CA ASN A 11 -7.40 25.72 1.53
C ASN A 11 -6.89 24.84 2.68
N LEU A 12 -6.74 23.53 2.46
CA LEU A 12 -6.20 22.61 3.44
C LEU A 12 -4.72 22.91 3.71
N LEU A 13 -3.91 23.08 2.68
CA LEU A 13 -2.49 23.42 2.79
C LEU A 13 -2.24 24.73 3.56
N GLN A 14 -3.10 25.72 3.41
CA GLN A 14 -3.01 26.98 4.14
C GLN A 14 -3.31 26.82 5.64
N GLN A 15 -4.09 25.82 6.02
CA GLN A 15 -4.41 25.52 7.42
C GLN A 15 -3.36 24.68 8.12
N MET A 16 -2.52 23.95 7.36
CA MET A 16 -1.54 23.01 7.91
C MET A 16 -0.34 23.72 8.52
N THR A 17 0.11 23.25 9.69
CA THR A 17 1.41 23.60 10.25
C THR A 17 2.54 22.96 9.45
N LEU A 18 3.78 23.35 9.70
CA LEU A 18 4.95 22.74 9.08
C LEU A 18 5.07 21.25 9.48
N GLU A 19 4.81 20.95 10.74
CA GLU A 19 4.82 19.58 11.28
C GLU A 19 3.78 18.72 10.57
N GLU A 20 2.55 19.19 10.43
CA GLU A 20 1.50 18.45 9.70
C GLU A 20 1.85 18.24 8.22
N LYS A 21 2.45 19.22 7.56
CA LYS A 21 2.92 19.06 6.17
C LYS A 21 4.02 18.02 6.05
N THR A 22 4.99 18.04 6.97
CA THR A 22 6.09 17.05 6.96
C THR A 22 5.59 15.65 7.30
N CYS A 23 4.65 15.52 8.24
CA CYS A 23 4.03 14.23 8.56
C CYS A 23 3.29 13.61 7.37
N GLN A 24 2.62 14.41 6.52
CA GLN A 24 1.98 13.90 5.31
C GLN A 24 2.95 13.32 4.27
N MET A 25 4.23 13.62 4.38
CA MET A 25 5.29 13.09 3.49
C MET A 25 5.96 11.83 4.05
N VAL A 26 5.50 11.31 5.17
CA VAL A 26 6.10 10.16 5.86
C VAL A 26 5.25 8.92 5.68
N THR A 27 5.92 7.80 5.39
CA THR A 27 5.36 6.46 5.47
C THR A 27 6.03 5.70 6.61
N LEU A 28 5.25 5.05 7.46
CA LEU A 28 5.75 4.14 8.50
C LEU A 28 5.37 2.69 8.16
N TYR A 29 6.33 1.79 8.36
CA TYR A 29 6.05 0.37 8.32
C TYR A 29 5.20 -0.07 9.51
N GLY A 30 4.15 -0.83 9.22
CA GLY A 30 3.23 -1.40 10.22
C GLY A 30 3.78 -2.60 11.01
N TYR A 31 5.09 -2.86 10.99
CA TYR A 31 5.70 -3.99 11.69
C TYR A 31 5.80 -3.76 13.20
N LYS A 32 5.69 -4.82 13.98
CA LYS A 32 5.85 -4.78 15.45
C LYS A 32 7.12 -4.06 15.94
N ARG A 33 8.19 -4.08 15.17
CA ARG A 33 9.43 -3.36 15.53
C ARG A 33 9.33 -1.84 15.39
N VAL A 34 8.39 -1.36 14.56
CA VAL A 34 8.13 0.06 14.33
C VAL A 34 6.87 0.48 15.07
N LEU A 35 5.80 -0.27 14.89
CA LEU A 35 4.53 -0.07 15.56
C LEU A 35 4.27 -1.21 16.55
N LYS A 36 4.31 -0.91 17.83
CA LYS A 36 4.08 -1.90 18.89
C LYS A 36 2.63 -2.34 18.94
N ASP A 37 1.73 -1.41 18.68
CA ASP A 37 0.30 -1.61 18.82
C ASP A 37 -0.37 -1.77 17.46
N ALA A 38 -1.28 -2.71 17.36
CA ALA A 38 -2.07 -2.95 16.17
C ALA A 38 -3.21 -1.93 15.99
N LEU A 39 -3.65 -1.34 17.10
CA LEU A 39 -4.74 -0.36 17.17
C LEU A 39 -4.29 0.89 17.91
N PRO A 40 -4.91 2.05 17.67
CA PRO A 40 -4.54 3.29 18.34
C PRO A 40 -4.72 3.26 19.85
N THR A 41 -3.62 3.28 20.59
CA THR A 41 -3.61 3.50 22.04
C THR A 41 -3.49 5.01 22.34
N PRO A 42 -3.80 5.49 23.57
CA PRO A 42 -3.60 6.89 23.93
C PRO A 42 -2.16 7.37 23.73
N GLU A 43 -1.16 6.54 24.07
CA GLU A 43 0.25 6.87 23.88
C GLU A 43 0.60 6.97 22.39
N TRP A 44 0.17 6.02 21.61
CA TRP A 44 0.37 5.97 20.18
C TRP A 44 -0.20 7.19 19.46
N LYS A 45 -1.43 7.59 19.82
CA LYS A 45 -2.11 8.77 19.28
C LYS A 45 -1.34 10.07 19.57
N GLN A 46 -0.82 10.22 20.79
CA GLN A 46 -0.18 11.46 21.21
C GLN A 46 1.27 11.59 20.77
N MET A 47 2.02 10.49 20.75
CA MET A 47 3.46 10.54 20.48
C MET A 47 3.81 10.39 19.01
N LEU A 48 3.11 9.51 18.29
CA LEU A 48 3.48 9.20 16.91
C LEU A 48 2.65 9.97 15.88
N TRP A 49 1.35 10.12 16.10
CA TRP A 49 0.45 10.55 15.05
C TRP A 49 -0.47 11.71 15.38
N LYS A 50 -0.16 12.46 16.40
CA LYS A 50 -0.94 13.66 16.78
C LYS A 50 -1.08 14.67 15.62
N ASP A 51 -0.08 14.77 14.77
CA ASP A 51 -0.03 15.69 13.63
C ASP A 51 -0.41 15.01 12.29
N GLY A 52 -0.93 13.76 12.35
CA GLY A 52 -1.24 12.94 11.19
C GLY A 52 -0.04 12.18 10.64
N ILE A 53 -0.24 11.45 9.55
CA ILE A 53 0.80 10.78 8.78
C ILE A 53 0.31 10.54 7.36
N GLY A 54 1.21 10.49 6.38
CA GLY A 54 0.85 10.25 4.98
C GLY A 54 0.39 8.82 4.73
N ALA A 55 1.20 7.83 5.10
CA ALA A 55 0.89 6.43 4.85
C ALA A 55 1.38 5.49 5.95
N ILE A 56 0.72 4.35 6.05
CA ILE A 56 1.15 3.20 6.84
C ILE A 56 1.25 2.00 5.89
N ASP A 57 2.45 1.44 5.83
CA ASP A 57 2.77 0.36 4.92
C ASP A 57 2.69 -1.01 5.59
N GLU A 58 2.10 -1.98 4.90
CA GLU A 58 2.00 -3.38 5.30
C GLU A 58 1.49 -3.64 6.73
N HIS A 59 0.63 -2.78 7.22
CA HIS A 59 0.08 -2.96 8.55
C HIS A 59 -0.80 -4.22 8.61
N LEU A 60 -0.53 -5.08 9.60
CA LEU A 60 -1.25 -6.33 9.83
C LEU A 60 -1.16 -7.34 8.68
N ASN A 61 -0.12 -7.32 7.87
CA ASN A 61 0.03 -8.25 6.75
C ASN A 61 0.13 -9.73 7.17
N GLY A 62 0.57 -10.02 8.40
CA GLY A 62 0.59 -11.36 8.98
C GLY A 62 1.70 -12.27 8.49
N PHE A 63 2.57 -11.81 7.62
CA PHE A 63 3.72 -12.58 7.14
C PHE A 63 4.92 -12.51 8.07
N GLN A 64 5.75 -13.54 7.97
CA GLN A 64 7.10 -13.50 8.47
C GLN A 64 7.96 -12.70 7.49
N GLN A 65 8.27 -11.46 7.83
CA GLN A 65 9.11 -10.62 7.01
C GLN A 65 10.46 -10.41 7.67
N TRP A 66 11.50 -10.37 6.84
CA TRP A 66 12.86 -10.03 7.29
C TRP A 66 13.33 -10.84 8.50
N GLY A 67 12.98 -12.12 8.55
CA GLY A 67 13.35 -13.01 9.65
C GLY A 67 12.54 -12.83 10.94
N LEU A 68 11.45 -12.07 10.91
CA LEU A 68 10.52 -11.96 12.04
C LEU A 68 9.55 -13.16 12.05
N PRO A 69 9.09 -13.62 13.23
CA PRO A 69 8.08 -14.66 13.29
C PRO A 69 6.75 -14.16 12.70
N PRO A 70 5.90 -15.05 12.18
CA PRO A 70 4.55 -14.70 11.76
C PRO A 70 3.81 -13.93 12.85
N SER A 71 2.93 -13.03 12.47
CA SER A 71 2.12 -12.29 13.42
C SER A 71 1.08 -13.21 14.06
N ASP A 72 1.02 -13.20 15.38
CA ASP A 72 -0.01 -13.85 16.19
C ASP A 72 -1.18 -12.90 16.52
N ASN A 73 -1.19 -11.72 15.92
CA ASN A 73 -2.21 -10.71 16.19
C ASN A 73 -3.57 -11.16 15.62
N GLU A 74 -4.59 -11.16 16.47
CA GLU A 74 -5.97 -11.55 16.12
C GLU A 74 -6.60 -10.70 15.01
N ASN A 75 -6.03 -9.50 14.73
CA ASN A 75 -6.51 -8.61 13.69
C ASN A 75 -5.94 -8.93 12.30
N VAL A 76 -5.04 -9.89 12.18
CA VAL A 76 -4.50 -10.32 10.87
C VAL A 76 -5.56 -11.08 10.07
N TRP A 77 -6.38 -11.89 10.73
CA TRP A 77 -7.39 -12.76 10.11
C TRP A 77 -8.58 -13.00 11.06
N PRO A 78 -9.80 -13.15 10.55
CA PRO A 78 -10.25 -13.17 9.15
C PRO A 78 -10.19 -11.80 8.47
N ALA A 79 -10.34 -11.76 7.13
CA ALA A 79 -10.26 -10.53 6.34
C ALA A 79 -11.17 -9.41 6.85
N SER A 80 -12.37 -9.75 7.34
CA SER A 80 -13.29 -8.79 7.96
C SER A 80 -12.72 -8.15 9.23
N ARG A 81 -11.97 -8.91 10.03
CA ARG A 81 -11.29 -8.39 11.23
C ARG A 81 -10.12 -7.51 10.87
N HIS A 82 -9.36 -7.89 9.84
CA HIS A 82 -8.28 -7.08 9.29
C HIS A 82 -8.81 -5.71 8.80
N ALA A 83 -9.80 -5.72 7.93
CA ALA A 83 -10.41 -4.50 7.42
C ALA A 83 -11.02 -3.63 8.54
N TRP A 84 -11.63 -4.25 9.56
CA TRP A 84 -12.12 -3.55 10.73
C TRP A 84 -10.98 -2.82 11.47
N ALA A 85 -9.85 -3.49 11.68
CA ALA A 85 -8.71 -2.91 12.38
C ALA A 85 -8.12 -1.70 11.63
N LEU A 86 -7.98 -1.80 10.30
CA LEU A 86 -7.57 -0.65 9.48
C LEU A 86 -8.58 0.49 9.54
N ASN A 87 -9.88 0.19 9.56
CA ASN A 87 -10.92 1.20 9.73
C ASN A 87 -10.88 1.89 11.10
N GLU A 88 -10.52 1.19 12.19
CA GLU A 88 -10.32 1.80 13.50
C GLU A 88 -9.14 2.81 13.49
N ILE A 89 -8.07 2.46 12.79
CA ILE A 89 -6.94 3.38 12.58
C ILE A 89 -7.37 4.58 11.74
N GLN A 90 -8.06 4.34 10.62
CA GLN A 90 -8.54 5.41 9.75
C GLN A 90 -9.48 6.36 10.50
N ARG A 91 -10.38 5.81 11.33
CA ARG A 91 -11.30 6.60 12.14
C ARG A 91 -10.54 7.56 13.05
N PHE A 92 -9.47 7.11 13.69
CA PHE A 92 -8.62 8.00 14.48
C PHE A 92 -8.09 9.19 13.66
N PHE A 93 -7.54 8.96 12.46
CA PHE A 93 -7.03 10.04 11.64
C PHE A 93 -8.10 11.01 11.19
N VAL A 94 -9.28 10.51 10.85
CA VAL A 94 -10.40 11.34 10.35
C VAL A 94 -11.12 12.09 11.48
N GLU A 95 -11.31 11.46 12.64
CA GLU A 95 -12.16 12.00 13.71
C GLU A 95 -11.36 12.66 14.85
N ASP A 96 -10.15 12.17 15.15
CA ASP A 96 -9.39 12.59 16.33
C ASP A 96 -8.21 13.53 15.99
N THR A 97 -7.81 13.67 14.72
CA THR A 97 -6.76 14.63 14.33
C THR A 97 -7.37 15.98 13.94
N ARG A 98 -6.57 17.04 14.08
CA ARG A 98 -7.04 18.43 13.90
C ARG A 98 -7.65 18.72 12.51
N LEU A 99 -7.09 18.14 11.47
CA LEU A 99 -7.51 18.40 10.09
C LEU A 99 -8.33 17.26 9.46
N GLY A 100 -8.42 16.12 10.14
CA GLY A 100 -9.19 14.97 9.67
C GLY A 100 -8.69 14.41 8.34
N ILE A 101 -7.38 14.49 8.07
CA ILE A 101 -6.79 13.96 6.84
C ILE A 101 -6.67 12.45 6.97
N PRO A 102 -7.29 11.65 6.08
CA PRO A 102 -7.18 10.20 6.14
C PRO A 102 -5.75 9.74 5.84
N VAL A 103 -5.35 8.63 6.46
CA VAL A 103 -4.07 7.97 6.18
C VAL A 103 -4.21 7.05 4.96
N ASP A 104 -3.15 6.95 4.15
CA ASP A 104 -3.07 5.96 3.07
C ASP A 104 -2.54 4.62 3.63
N PHE A 105 -3.24 3.53 3.35
CA PHE A 105 -2.79 2.18 3.70
C PHE A 105 -2.18 1.52 2.49
N THR A 106 -0.86 1.33 2.53
CA THR A 106 -0.10 0.78 1.42
C THR A 106 0.29 -0.68 1.63
N ASN A 107 0.60 -1.36 0.54
CA ASN A 107 1.10 -2.73 0.54
C ASN A 107 1.98 -2.94 -0.69
N GLU A 108 2.88 -3.92 -0.68
CA GLU A 108 3.82 -4.19 -1.77
C GLU A 108 3.12 -4.51 -3.11
N GLY A 109 2.34 -5.55 -3.16
CA GLY A 109 1.56 -5.91 -4.34
C GLY A 109 2.31 -6.51 -5.53
N ILE A 110 3.64 -6.59 -5.51
CA ILE A 110 4.46 -7.06 -6.66
C ILE A 110 4.31 -8.57 -6.96
N ARG A 111 3.91 -9.34 -5.98
CA ARG A 111 3.63 -10.79 -6.08
C ARG A 111 2.23 -11.14 -5.60
N GLY A 112 1.30 -10.21 -5.70
CA GLY A 112 0.04 -10.20 -4.98
C GLY A 112 0.14 -9.41 -3.70
N VAL A 113 -0.98 -9.27 -3.00
CA VAL A 113 -1.02 -8.55 -1.72
C VAL A 113 -0.21 -9.32 -0.68
N GLU A 114 0.71 -8.64 -0.02
CA GLU A 114 1.41 -9.21 1.11
C GLU A 114 0.49 -9.22 2.34
N SER A 115 -0.35 -10.25 2.39
CA SER A 115 -1.25 -10.49 3.50
C SER A 115 -1.53 -11.97 3.68
N TYR A 116 -1.81 -12.36 4.92
CA TYR A 116 -2.12 -13.75 5.26
C TYR A 116 -3.28 -14.28 4.42
N LYS A 117 -3.07 -15.43 3.77
CA LYS A 117 -4.04 -16.07 2.84
C LYS A 117 -4.41 -15.28 1.58
N ALA A 118 -3.73 -14.19 1.26
CA ALA A 118 -3.86 -13.59 -0.05
C ALA A 118 -3.23 -14.47 -1.14
N THR A 119 -3.62 -14.24 -2.38
CA THR A 119 -3.07 -14.97 -3.53
C THR A 119 -1.64 -14.55 -3.79
N ASN A 120 -0.72 -15.53 -3.81
CA ASN A 120 0.67 -15.30 -4.15
C ASN A 120 0.94 -15.66 -5.61
N PHE A 121 1.51 -14.73 -6.35
CA PHE A 121 1.88 -14.89 -7.75
C PHE A 121 3.39 -15.08 -7.92
N PRO A 122 3.85 -15.57 -9.10
CA PRO A 122 5.28 -15.55 -9.43
C PRO A 122 5.87 -14.14 -9.36
N THR A 123 7.21 -14.05 -9.26
CA THR A 123 7.93 -12.77 -9.38
C THR A 123 7.60 -12.06 -10.68
N GLN A 124 7.75 -10.73 -10.72
CA GLN A 124 7.53 -9.98 -11.97
C GLN A 124 8.42 -10.46 -13.10
N LEU A 125 9.65 -10.90 -12.80
CA LEU A 125 10.52 -11.51 -13.81
C LEU A 125 9.90 -12.79 -14.41
N GLY A 126 9.37 -13.66 -13.55
CA GLY A 126 8.63 -14.85 -14.00
C GLY A 126 7.39 -14.51 -14.83
N LEU A 127 6.63 -13.51 -14.39
CA LEU A 127 5.48 -12.99 -15.13
C LEU A 127 5.90 -12.38 -16.48
N GLY A 128 7.03 -11.67 -16.54
CA GLY A 128 7.59 -11.08 -17.75
C GLY A 128 7.92 -12.13 -18.83
N HIS A 129 8.39 -13.30 -18.41
CA HIS A 129 8.70 -14.41 -19.32
C HIS A 129 7.46 -15.02 -19.99
N THR A 130 6.28 -14.74 -19.52
CA THR A 130 5.04 -15.22 -20.17
C THR A 130 4.71 -14.47 -21.44
N TRP A 131 5.18 -13.24 -21.63
CA TRP A 131 4.85 -12.33 -22.74
C TRP A 131 3.34 -12.14 -22.92
N ASN A 132 2.56 -12.37 -21.87
CA ASN A 132 1.09 -12.43 -21.92
C ASN A 132 0.48 -11.24 -21.17
N ARG A 133 0.10 -10.20 -21.91
CA ARG A 133 -0.52 -8.98 -21.38
C ARG A 133 -1.81 -9.25 -20.61
N GLU A 134 -2.66 -10.13 -21.15
CA GLU A 134 -3.94 -10.46 -20.50
C GLU A 134 -3.73 -11.15 -19.16
N LEU A 135 -2.75 -12.05 -19.07
CA LEU A 135 -2.39 -12.70 -17.81
C LEU A 135 -1.95 -11.66 -16.77
N ILE A 136 -1.10 -10.69 -17.17
CA ILE A 136 -0.65 -9.63 -16.25
C ILE A 136 -1.82 -8.79 -15.77
N ARG A 137 -2.75 -8.46 -16.67
CA ARG A 137 -3.98 -7.74 -16.30
C ARG A 137 -4.82 -8.52 -15.30
N GLN A 138 -4.96 -9.83 -15.45
CA GLN A 138 -5.69 -10.68 -14.52
C GLN A 138 -5.00 -10.75 -13.15
N VAL A 139 -3.67 -10.83 -13.11
CA VAL A 139 -2.89 -10.74 -11.87
C VAL A 139 -3.19 -9.42 -11.15
N GLY A 140 -3.13 -8.30 -11.87
CA GLY A 140 -3.45 -6.99 -11.31
C GLY A 140 -4.90 -6.88 -10.79
N LEU A 141 -5.87 -7.43 -11.53
CA LEU A 141 -7.29 -7.48 -11.12
C LEU A 141 -7.48 -8.22 -9.79
N ILE A 142 -6.85 -9.37 -9.63
CA ILE A 142 -6.96 -10.18 -8.41
C ILE A 142 -6.26 -9.45 -7.26
N THR A 143 -5.03 -8.98 -7.47
CA THR A 143 -4.26 -8.24 -6.47
C THR A 143 -5.00 -7.00 -5.98
N GLY A 144 -5.50 -6.17 -6.91
CA GLY A 144 -6.24 -4.96 -6.54
C GLY A 144 -7.53 -5.26 -5.79
N ARG A 145 -8.26 -6.32 -6.19
CA ARG A 145 -9.46 -6.75 -5.49
C ARG A 145 -9.18 -7.23 -4.07
N GLU A 146 -8.16 -8.07 -3.89
CA GLU A 146 -7.78 -8.58 -2.57
C GLU A 146 -7.28 -7.45 -1.66
N ALA A 147 -6.43 -6.55 -2.17
CA ALA A 147 -5.97 -5.37 -1.44
C ALA A 147 -7.15 -4.52 -0.95
N ARG A 148 -8.09 -4.21 -1.84
CA ARG A 148 -9.29 -3.44 -1.48
C ARG A 148 -10.14 -4.12 -0.41
N MET A 149 -10.32 -5.44 -0.49
CA MET A 149 -11.11 -6.21 0.49
C MET A 149 -10.45 -6.27 1.86
N LEU A 150 -9.12 -6.20 1.91
CA LEU A 150 -8.35 -6.14 3.16
C LEU A 150 -8.27 -4.74 3.76
N GLY A 151 -8.63 -3.69 3.01
CA GLY A 151 -8.63 -2.31 3.47
C GLY A 151 -7.43 -1.48 3.01
N TYR A 152 -6.53 -2.04 2.20
CA TYR A 152 -5.46 -1.27 1.57
C TYR A 152 -6.01 -0.35 0.48
N THR A 153 -5.41 0.81 0.33
CA THR A 153 -5.85 1.85 -0.61
C THR A 153 -4.85 2.08 -1.74
N ASN A 154 -3.61 1.62 -1.55
CA ASN A 154 -2.52 1.78 -2.49
C ASN A 154 -1.61 0.56 -2.46
N VAL A 155 -1.00 0.22 -3.60
CA VAL A 155 0.00 -0.85 -3.71
C VAL A 155 1.23 -0.34 -4.47
N TYR A 156 2.43 -0.71 -3.99
CA TYR A 156 3.72 -0.37 -4.60
C TYR A 156 4.04 -1.34 -5.74
N ALA A 157 3.16 -1.35 -6.74
CA ALA A 157 3.28 -2.20 -7.92
C ALA A 157 2.63 -1.51 -9.13
N PRO A 158 3.14 -1.80 -10.35
CA PRO A 158 4.29 -2.65 -10.67
C PRO A 158 5.65 -1.96 -10.51
N ILE A 159 6.72 -2.72 -10.30
CA ILE A 159 8.09 -2.22 -10.42
C ILE A 159 8.41 -2.03 -11.91
N LEU A 160 8.75 -0.81 -12.31
CA LEU A 160 8.95 -0.40 -13.71
C LEU A 160 10.41 -0.17 -14.09
N ASP A 161 11.33 -0.57 -13.23
CA ASP A 161 12.76 -0.56 -13.52
C ASP A 161 13.07 -1.50 -14.68
N VAL A 162 14.09 -1.13 -15.47
CA VAL A 162 14.61 -1.97 -16.55
C VAL A 162 15.82 -2.75 -16.05
N GLY A 163 15.75 -4.07 -16.08
CA GLY A 163 16.78 -4.97 -15.60
C GLY A 163 18.05 -4.91 -16.46
N ARG A 164 18.93 -3.97 -16.20
CA ARG A 164 20.18 -3.78 -16.97
C ARG A 164 21.36 -4.56 -16.42
N ASP A 165 21.38 -4.80 -15.12
CA ASP A 165 22.49 -5.44 -14.43
C ASP A 165 21.97 -6.47 -13.43
N GLN A 166 22.27 -7.73 -13.67
CA GLN A 166 21.82 -8.86 -12.86
C GLN A 166 22.45 -8.90 -11.45
N ARG A 167 23.46 -8.06 -11.18
CA ARG A 167 24.03 -7.90 -9.84
C ARG A 167 23.14 -7.07 -8.93
N TRP A 168 22.15 -6.35 -9.47
CA TRP A 168 21.20 -5.61 -8.69
C TRP A 168 20.29 -6.56 -7.90
N GLY A 169 20.24 -6.40 -6.56
CA GLY A 169 19.56 -7.32 -5.65
C GLY A 169 18.05 -7.45 -5.82
N ARG A 170 17.40 -6.48 -6.52
CA ARG A 170 15.96 -6.49 -6.82
C ARG A 170 15.65 -6.89 -8.27
N TYR A 171 16.58 -7.54 -8.97
CA TYR A 171 16.41 -7.90 -10.37
C TYR A 171 15.19 -8.80 -10.63
N GLU A 172 14.81 -9.64 -9.68
CA GLU A 172 13.63 -10.52 -9.79
C GLU A 172 12.30 -9.77 -9.78
N GLU A 173 12.31 -8.52 -9.31
CA GLU A 173 11.10 -7.71 -9.17
C GLU A 173 10.70 -7.00 -10.47
N VAL A 174 11.53 -7.01 -11.51
CA VAL A 174 11.26 -6.34 -12.79
C VAL A 174 10.77 -7.30 -13.87
N TYR A 175 10.05 -6.80 -14.87
CA TYR A 175 9.54 -7.64 -15.96
C TYR A 175 10.63 -8.11 -16.94
N GLY A 176 11.81 -7.50 -16.95
CA GLY A 176 12.93 -7.87 -17.82
C GLY A 176 13.82 -6.72 -18.24
N GLU A 177 14.61 -6.96 -19.29
CA GLU A 177 15.65 -6.05 -19.79
C GLU A 177 15.15 -5.08 -20.88
N SER A 178 14.00 -5.34 -21.47
CA SER A 178 13.44 -4.55 -22.56
C SER A 178 12.52 -3.45 -22.03
N PRO A 179 12.83 -2.15 -22.28
CA PRO A 179 11.94 -1.05 -21.90
C PRO A 179 10.53 -1.20 -22.48
N TYR A 180 10.43 -1.74 -23.71
CA TYR A 180 9.14 -1.98 -24.35
C TYR A 180 8.32 -3.03 -23.59
N LEU A 181 8.93 -4.16 -23.22
CA LEU A 181 8.27 -5.22 -22.45
C LEU A 181 7.81 -4.71 -21.09
N VAL A 182 8.69 -3.99 -20.36
CA VAL A 182 8.37 -3.40 -19.05
C VAL A 182 7.18 -2.45 -19.17
N ALA A 183 7.18 -1.57 -20.17
CA ALA A 183 6.09 -0.63 -20.39
C ALA A 183 4.75 -1.33 -20.69
N GLU A 184 4.75 -2.30 -21.62
CA GLU A 184 3.53 -2.99 -22.05
C GLU A 184 2.90 -3.81 -20.90
N LEU A 185 3.72 -4.54 -20.14
CA LEU A 185 3.23 -5.33 -19.02
C LEU A 185 2.86 -4.44 -17.82
N GLY A 186 3.63 -3.37 -17.58
CA GLY A 186 3.33 -2.39 -16.55
C GLY A 186 1.98 -1.72 -16.75
N ILE A 187 1.67 -1.30 -17.99
CA ILE A 187 0.35 -0.73 -18.34
C ILE A 187 -0.78 -1.71 -17.98
N GLU A 188 -0.63 -2.97 -18.29
CA GLU A 188 -1.69 -3.95 -18.02
C GLU A 188 -1.82 -4.26 -16.51
N MET A 189 -0.71 -4.27 -15.77
CA MET A 189 -0.76 -4.40 -14.31
C MET A 189 -1.49 -3.21 -13.68
N VAL A 190 -1.15 -1.98 -14.05
CA VAL A 190 -1.84 -0.76 -13.56
C VAL A 190 -3.33 -0.79 -13.90
N ARG A 191 -3.68 -1.16 -15.14
CA ARG A 191 -5.09 -1.32 -15.54
C ARG A 191 -5.84 -2.36 -14.71
N GLY A 192 -5.16 -3.43 -14.32
CA GLY A 192 -5.70 -4.46 -13.43
C GLY A 192 -5.90 -3.93 -12.01
N LEU A 193 -4.84 -3.40 -11.40
CA LEU A 193 -4.86 -2.87 -10.04
C LEU A 193 -5.90 -1.78 -9.83
N GLN A 194 -5.98 -0.83 -10.77
CA GLN A 194 -6.88 0.33 -10.68
C GLN A 194 -8.29 0.07 -11.24
N HIS A 195 -8.57 -1.16 -11.67
CA HIS A 195 -9.88 -1.49 -12.23
C HIS A 195 -11.00 -1.16 -11.24
N ASN A 196 -12.03 -0.46 -11.70
CA ASN A 196 -13.14 0.00 -10.88
C ASN A 196 -12.72 0.74 -9.59
N HIS A 197 -11.63 1.50 -9.64
CA HIS A 197 -11.10 2.25 -8.50
C HIS A 197 -10.83 1.38 -7.26
N GLN A 198 -10.29 0.19 -7.46
CA GLN A 198 -9.99 -0.74 -6.36
C GLN A 198 -8.91 -0.16 -5.44
N VAL A 199 -7.72 0.07 -5.99
CA VAL A 199 -6.57 0.67 -5.29
C VAL A 199 -5.81 1.60 -6.24
N ALA A 200 -4.98 2.48 -5.69
CA ALA A 200 -3.97 3.16 -6.49
C ALA A 200 -2.80 2.21 -6.76
N ALA A 201 -2.16 2.35 -7.92
CA ALA A 201 -0.90 1.71 -8.27
C ALA A 201 0.21 2.76 -8.23
N THR A 202 1.32 2.48 -7.55
CA THR A 202 2.43 3.43 -7.35
C THR A 202 3.74 2.83 -7.82
#